data_9c60551b8ff503931d443dd95415fab2
#
_entry.id   9c60551b8ff503931d443dd95415fab2
#
_cell.length_a   1.000
_cell.length_b   1.000
_cell.length_c   1.000
_cell.angle_alpha   90.00
_cell.angle_beta   90.00
_cell.angle_gamma   90.00
#
_symmetry.space_group_name_H-M   'P 1'
#
loop_
_entity.id
_entity.type
_entity.pdbx_description
1 polymer ?
#
loop_
_entity_poly.entity_id
_entity_poly.type
_entity_poly.pdbx_seq_one_letter_code
_entity_poly.pdbx_strand_id
1 'polypeptide(L)'
;MSTQISRVPRGVQTGGQFAATAHHESDVRLGRHAAAAEPVRHVPASLRMAHFQDPNLVHNLDRAVRLAGQTPNYGYPREAFGDALNNLDYETADDFFNRAVGAEGTPGYQAVLEEAAAADTAAHPGGALTGTYRPPLSAHGQGYGQGTLSTGSKYTGYRDATEIAKDVRTEIKAATASNYLPAGLKYSVRNDKYTGGQSINVDIQGVSDEDRLDPTELDHRGNLAERAEAKDLRRRVEAIANMFNRQDVDSQSDYFNVMYYSHVQVEDDRCRQFRETEAARRRAKRTSRAA
;
A
#
# COMPACT_ATOMS: atom_id res chain seq x y z
N MET A 1 -18.81 -27.38 -33.66
CA MET A 1 -19.99 -28.15 -33.30
C MET A 1 -21.02 -27.19 -32.72
N SER A 2 -22.16 -27.02 -33.42
CA SER A 2 -23.20 -26.05 -33.01
C SER A 2 -24.09 -26.72 -31.97
N THR A 3 -24.09 -26.21 -30.75
CA THR A 3 -24.95 -26.70 -29.65
C THR A 3 -26.35 -26.24 -29.89
N GLN A 4 -27.24 -27.16 -30.29
CA GLN A 4 -28.64 -26.88 -30.50
C GLN A 4 -29.35 -26.74 -29.16
N ILE A 5 -29.77 -25.53 -28.81
CA ILE A 5 -30.52 -25.27 -27.56
C ILE A 5 -31.97 -25.66 -27.83
N SER A 6 -32.45 -26.71 -27.12
CA SER A 6 -33.83 -27.16 -27.15
C SER A 6 -34.69 -26.28 -26.24
N ARG A 7 -35.82 -25.74 -26.75
CA ARG A 7 -36.79 -24.95 -25.98
C ARG A 7 -38.03 -25.78 -25.69
N VAL A 8 -38.63 -25.59 -24.54
CA VAL A 8 -39.91 -26.18 -24.15
C VAL A 8 -41.04 -25.55 -25.01
N PRO A 9 -41.97 -26.34 -25.55
CA PRO A 9 -43.05 -25.84 -26.42
C PRO A 9 -43.96 -24.82 -25.70
N ARG A 10 -44.49 -23.84 -26.44
CA ARG A 10 -45.47 -22.87 -25.95
C ARG A 10 -46.75 -23.59 -25.52
N GLY A 11 -47.27 -23.27 -24.32
CA GLY A 11 -48.51 -23.80 -23.79
C GLY A 11 -48.35 -24.76 -22.60
N VAL A 12 -47.14 -25.11 -22.21
CA VAL A 12 -46.86 -25.85 -20.99
C VAL A 12 -46.60 -24.84 -19.84
N GLN A 13 -47.07 -25.15 -18.63
CA GLN A 13 -46.93 -24.24 -17.46
C GLN A 13 -45.47 -23.79 -17.15
N THR A 14 -44.49 -24.53 -17.64
CA THR A 14 -43.07 -24.22 -17.61
C THR A 14 -42.54 -23.66 -18.94
N GLY A 15 -43.43 -23.28 -19.85
CA GLY A 15 -43.09 -22.73 -21.17
C GLY A 15 -42.30 -21.42 -21.04
N GLY A 16 -41.13 -21.37 -21.67
CA GLY A 16 -40.20 -20.25 -21.59
C GLY A 16 -38.93 -20.52 -20.73
N GLN A 17 -38.86 -21.61 -19.98
CA GLN A 17 -37.65 -22.05 -19.32
C GLN A 17 -36.83 -22.96 -20.28
N PHE A 18 -35.53 -22.89 -20.17
CA PHE A 18 -34.62 -23.80 -20.88
C PHE A 18 -34.75 -25.20 -20.25
N ALA A 19 -34.83 -26.24 -21.06
CA ALA A 19 -34.76 -27.61 -20.56
C ALA A 19 -33.43 -27.82 -19.86
N ALA A 20 -33.48 -28.46 -18.69
CA ALA A 20 -32.26 -28.83 -17.96
C ALA A 20 -31.44 -29.78 -18.87
N THR A 21 -30.29 -29.31 -19.30
CA THR A 21 -29.29 -30.13 -19.99
C THR A 21 -28.57 -30.90 -18.94
N ALA A 22 -28.53 -32.23 -18.99
CA ALA A 22 -27.67 -33.03 -18.16
C ALA A 22 -26.22 -32.66 -18.49
N HIS A 23 -25.62 -31.81 -17.68
CA HIS A 23 -24.17 -31.61 -17.72
C HIS A 23 -23.53 -32.87 -17.16
N HIS A 24 -22.84 -33.62 -17.98
CA HIS A 24 -21.80 -34.50 -17.51
C HIS A 24 -20.77 -33.59 -16.83
N GLU A 25 -20.79 -33.55 -15.51
CA GLU A 25 -19.67 -33.00 -14.76
C GLU A 25 -18.45 -33.83 -15.18
N SER A 26 -17.52 -33.18 -15.87
CA SER A 26 -16.24 -33.80 -16.14
C SER A 26 -15.62 -34.12 -14.78
N ASP A 27 -15.16 -35.39 -14.59
CA ASP A 27 -14.33 -35.80 -13.47
C ASP A 27 -12.97 -35.06 -13.49
N VAL A 28 -13.00 -33.74 -13.47
CA VAL A 28 -11.82 -32.94 -13.18
C VAL A 28 -11.60 -33.06 -11.67
N ARG A 29 -10.94 -34.13 -11.25
CA ARG A 29 -10.23 -34.12 -9.99
C ARG A 29 -9.23 -32.97 -10.09
N LEU A 30 -9.56 -31.84 -9.46
CA LEU A 30 -8.57 -30.88 -9.08
C LEU A 30 -7.60 -31.62 -8.16
N GLY A 31 -6.56 -32.22 -8.78
CA GLY A 31 -5.45 -32.70 -8.01
C GLY A 31 -5.05 -31.53 -7.13
N ARG A 32 -4.89 -31.78 -5.82
CA ARG A 32 -4.14 -30.84 -4.98
C ARG A 32 -2.78 -30.75 -5.68
N HIS A 33 -2.61 -29.73 -6.51
CA HIS A 33 -1.27 -29.27 -6.81
C HIS A 33 -0.72 -28.95 -5.42
N ALA A 34 0.27 -29.72 -4.97
CA ALA A 34 1.14 -29.27 -3.92
C ALA A 34 1.49 -27.84 -4.34
N ALA A 35 1.01 -26.86 -3.59
CA ALA A 35 1.31 -25.47 -3.86
C ALA A 35 2.82 -25.44 -3.98
N ALA A 36 3.33 -25.20 -5.20
CA ALA A 36 4.74 -24.94 -5.37
C ALA A 36 5.04 -23.84 -4.35
N ALA A 37 5.96 -24.09 -3.42
CA ALA A 37 6.33 -23.13 -2.40
C ALA A 37 6.46 -21.79 -3.13
N GLU A 38 5.64 -20.83 -2.76
CA GLU A 38 5.68 -19.52 -3.44
C GLU A 38 7.12 -19.05 -3.37
N PRO A 39 7.72 -18.64 -4.50
CA PRO A 39 9.10 -18.23 -4.52
C PRO A 39 9.24 -17.13 -3.46
N VAL A 40 10.17 -17.34 -2.50
CA VAL A 40 10.45 -16.37 -1.44
C VAL A 40 10.56 -15.00 -2.09
N ARG A 41 9.62 -14.10 -1.76
CA ARG A 41 9.47 -12.79 -2.41
C ARG A 41 10.77 -12.01 -2.20
N HIS A 42 11.58 -11.93 -3.23
CA HIS A 42 12.87 -11.25 -3.16
C HIS A 42 12.63 -9.75 -3.18
N VAL A 43 12.70 -9.10 -2.02
CA VAL A 43 12.65 -7.63 -1.91
C VAL A 43 14.04 -7.08 -2.24
N PRO A 44 14.18 -6.23 -3.26
CA PRO A 44 15.44 -5.58 -3.60
C PRO A 44 16.03 -4.85 -2.39
N ALA A 45 17.34 -4.94 -2.20
CA ALA A 45 18.01 -4.32 -1.05
C ALA A 45 17.78 -2.80 -0.98
N SER A 46 17.65 -2.14 -2.14
CA SER A 46 17.34 -0.71 -2.28
C SER A 46 15.95 -0.33 -1.74
N LEU A 47 15.02 -1.29 -1.65
CA LEU A 47 13.64 -1.08 -1.20
C LEU A 47 13.36 -1.66 0.19
N ARG A 48 14.37 -2.22 0.87
CA ARG A 48 14.18 -2.77 2.22
C ARG A 48 14.03 -1.65 3.24
N MET A 49 12.92 -1.65 3.95
CA MET A 49 12.61 -0.69 5.00
C MET A 49 11.91 -1.38 6.15
N ALA A 50 11.99 -0.80 7.35
CA ALA A 50 11.39 -1.39 8.53
C ALA A 50 9.86 -1.35 8.46
N HIS A 51 9.24 -2.38 9.01
CA HIS A 51 7.80 -2.42 9.21
C HIS A 51 7.42 -1.67 10.49
N PHE A 52 6.44 -0.79 10.36
CA PHE A 52 5.77 -0.23 11.53
C PHE A 52 4.55 -1.09 11.82
N GLN A 53 4.59 -1.77 12.94
CA GLN A 53 3.47 -2.58 13.39
C GLN A 53 2.26 -1.68 13.66
N ASP A 54 1.12 -2.02 13.09
CA ASP A 54 -0.14 -1.34 13.40
C ASP A 54 -0.40 -1.45 14.92
N PRO A 55 -0.52 -0.33 15.66
CA PRO A 55 -0.81 -0.36 17.08
C PRO A 55 -2.16 -1.03 17.39
N ASN A 56 -3.03 -1.15 16.41
CA ASN A 56 -4.32 -1.82 16.52
C ASN A 56 -4.28 -3.27 16.01
N LEU A 57 -3.12 -3.81 15.59
CA LEU A 57 -3.04 -5.13 14.98
C LEU A 57 -3.67 -6.20 15.88
N VAL A 58 -3.25 -6.28 17.13
CA VAL A 58 -3.81 -7.25 18.09
C VAL A 58 -5.32 -7.09 18.26
N HIS A 59 -5.83 -5.84 18.29
CA HIS A 59 -7.27 -5.58 18.34
C HIS A 59 -7.99 -6.03 17.06
N ASN A 60 -7.39 -5.83 15.88
CA ASN A 60 -7.95 -6.28 14.61
C ASN A 60 -8.00 -7.81 14.53
N LEU A 61 -6.95 -8.49 15.01
CA LEU A 61 -6.93 -9.95 15.13
C LEU A 61 -8.01 -10.46 16.09
N ASP A 62 -8.14 -9.86 17.29
CA ASP A 62 -9.20 -10.18 18.26
C ASP A 62 -10.59 -10.03 17.63
N ARG A 63 -10.82 -8.94 16.90
CA ARG A 63 -12.08 -8.71 16.21
C ARG A 63 -12.39 -9.80 15.17
N ALA A 64 -11.40 -10.23 14.41
CA ALA A 64 -11.58 -11.30 13.42
C ALA A 64 -11.94 -12.63 14.08
N VAL A 65 -11.26 -13.00 15.18
CA VAL A 65 -11.57 -14.22 15.95
C VAL A 65 -12.98 -14.17 16.53
N ARG A 66 -13.39 -13.07 17.15
CA ARG A 66 -14.76 -12.91 17.70
C ARG A 66 -15.84 -12.98 16.64
N LEU A 67 -15.56 -12.50 15.42
CA LEU A 67 -16.48 -12.65 14.29
C LEU A 67 -16.63 -14.12 13.88
N ALA A 68 -15.57 -14.92 13.96
CA ALA A 68 -15.65 -16.35 13.68
C ALA A 68 -16.59 -17.10 14.63
N GLY A 69 -16.58 -16.75 15.91
CA GLY A 69 -17.52 -17.31 16.92
C GLY A 69 -18.99 -16.93 16.70
N GLN A 70 -19.26 -15.87 15.93
CA GLN A 70 -20.61 -15.34 15.68
C GLN A 70 -21.19 -15.78 14.32
N THR A 71 -20.36 -16.27 13.40
CA THR A 71 -20.76 -16.63 12.04
C THR A 71 -20.55 -18.11 11.77
N PRO A 72 -21.53 -18.83 11.19
CA PRO A 72 -21.36 -20.24 10.85
C PRO A 72 -20.37 -20.49 9.70
N ASN A 73 -19.97 -19.44 8.99
CA ASN A 73 -19.00 -19.52 7.89
C ASN A 73 -17.71 -18.76 8.24
N TYR A 74 -16.65 -19.51 8.47
CA TYR A 74 -15.32 -19.00 8.85
C TYR A 74 -14.54 -18.32 7.70
N GLY A 75 -15.07 -18.23 6.48
CA GLY A 75 -14.35 -17.68 5.34
C GLY A 75 -13.92 -16.24 5.57
N TYR A 76 -14.86 -15.33 5.72
CA TYR A 76 -14.57 -13.91 5.89
C TYR A 76 -13.71 -13.56 7.14
N PRO A 77 -13.99 -14.09 8.36
CA PRO A 77 -13.14 -13.83 9.52
C PRO A 77 -11.71 -14.35 9.35
N ARG A 78 -11.54 -15.50 8.72
CA ARG A 78 -10.23 -16.10 8.41
C ARG A 78 -9.43 -15.23 7.43
N GLU A 79 -10.08 -14.77 6.35
CA GLU A 79 -9.49 -13.83 5.40
C GLU A 79 -9.09 -12.51 6.10
N ALA A 80 -9.97 -11.92 6.90
CA ALA A 80 -9.69 -10.68 7.62
C ALA A 80 -8.53 -10.81 8.62
N PHE A 81 -8.37 -11.99 9.25
CA PHE A 81 -7.24 -12.29 10.12
C PHE A 81 -5.94 -12.42 9.32
N GLY A 82 -5.96 -13.13 8.20
CA GLY A 82 -4.83 -13.28 7.30
C GLY A 82 -4.41 -11.96 6.66
N ASP A 83 -5.37 -11.15 6.20
CA ASP A 83 -5.12 -9.82 5.64
C ASP A 83 -4.48 -8.85 6.64
N ALA A 84 -4.77 -9.01 7.94
CA ALA A 84 -4.12 -8.23 8.99
C ALA A 84 -2.66 -8.63 9.19
N LEU A 85 -2.29 -9.89 8.94
CA LEU A 85 -0.94 -10.44 9.02
C LEU A 85 -0.25 -10.40 7.63
N ASN A 86 0.05 -9.19 7.16
CA ASN A 86 0.52 -8.94 5.79
C ASN A 86 1.87 -9.57 5.40
N ASN A 87 2.67 -9.99 6.38
CA ASN A 87 4.04 -10.48 6.14
C ASN A 87 4.17 -12.00 6.30
N LEU A 88 3.14 -12.65 6.80
CA LEU A 88 3.10 -14.10 6.93
C LEU A 88 2.50 -14.74 5.67
N ASP A 89 2.96 -15.96 5.36
CA ASP A 89 2.28 -16.79 4.38
C ASP A 89 0.91 -17.25 4.90
N TYR A 90 0.06 -17.65 3.96
CA TYR A 90 -1.32 -18.04 4.27
C TYR A 90 -1.40 -19.22 5.27
N GLU A 91 -0.51 -20.21 5.16
CA GLU A 91 -0.52 -21.40 6.01
C GLU A 91 -0.18 -21.04 7.46
N THR A 92 0.85 -20.21 7.65
CA THR A 92 1.24 -19.69 8.97
C THR A 92 0.16 -18.80 9.59
N ALA A 93 -0.44 -17.90 8.80
CA ALA A 93 -1.54 -17.04 9.27
C ALA A 93 -2.77 -17.87 9.67
N ASP A 94 -3.07 -18.93 8.91
CA ASP A 94 -4.17 -19.86 9.18
C ASP A 94 -3.94 -20.69 10.45
N ASP A 95 -2.72 -21.13 10.71
CA ASP A 95 -2.36 -21.80 11.97
C ASP A 95 -2.61 -20.87 13.17
N PHE A 96 -2.16 -19.63 13.09
CA PHE A 96 -2.42 -18.64 14.15
C PHE A 96 -3.94 -18.39 14.35
N PHE A 97 -4.71 -18.29 13.27
CA PHE A 97 -6.16 -18.12 13.36
C PHE A 97 -6.81 -19.30 14.09
N ASN A 98 -6.48 -20.54 13.71
CA ASN A 98 -7.03 -21.75 14.32
C ASN A 98 -6.65 -21.86 15.80
N ARG A 99 -5.39 -21.54 16.15
CA ARG A 99 -4.91 -21.49 17.54
C ARG A 99 -5.65 -20.42 18.35
N ALA A 100 -5.88 -19.24 17.77
CA ALA A 100 -6.59 -18.16 18.43
C ALA A 100 -8.07 -18.51 18.65
N VAL A 101 -8.76 -19.08 17.67
CA VAL A 101 -10.14 -19.57 17.80
C VAL A 101 -10.22 -20.66 18.88
N GLY A 102 -9.29 -21.61 18.91
CA GLY A 102 -9.23 -22.67 19.91
C GLY A 102 -8.90 -22.18 21.34
N ALA A 103 -8.24 -21.03 21.45
CA ALA A 103 -7.87 -20.43 22.72
C ALA A 103 -8.87 -19.38 23.23
N GLU A 104 -9.89 -19.00 22.44
CA GLU A 104 -10.88 -17.98 22.83
C GLU A 104 -11.50 -18.30 24.18
N GLY A 105 -11.58 -17.30 25.07
CA GLY A 105 -12.09 -17.47 26.44
C GLY A 105 -11.10 -18.10 27.42
N THR A 106 -9.90 -18.47 27.02
CA THR A 106 -8.82 -18.97 27.91
C THR A 106 -7.82 -17.89 28.31
N PRO A 107 -7.06 -18.05 29.39
CA PRO A 107 -5.99 -17.11 29.76
C PRO A 107 -4.88 -16.99 28.72
N GLY A 108 -4.70 -18.00 27.83
CA GLY A 108 -3.68 -18.01 26.79
C GLY A 108 -4.07 -17.26 25.51
N TYR A 109 -5.32 -16.86 25.37
CA TYR A 109 -5.84 -16.26 24.15
C TYR A 109 -5.05 -15.02 23.70
N GLN A 110 -4.86 -14.07 24.61
CA GLN A 110 -4.15 -12.82 24.33
C GLN A 110 -2.70 -13.09 23.89
N ALA A 111 -2.03 -14.08 24.48
CA ALA A 111 -0.67 -14.46 24.12
C ALA A 111 -0.56 -14.98 22.69
N VAL A 112 -1.57 -15.72 22.19
CA VAL A 112 -1.59 -16.18 20.80
C VAL A 112 -1.70 -15.02 19.82
N LEU A 113 -2.53 -14.00 20.11
CA LEU A 113 -2.65 -12.82 19.26
C LEU A 113 -1.37 -11.98 19.24
N GLU A 114 -0.72 -11.82 20.39
CA GLU A 114 0.57 -11.12 20.50
C GLU A 114 1.70 -11.89 19.79
N GLU A 115 1.71 -13.22 19.88
CA GLU A 115 2.65 -14.07 19.15
C GLU A 115 2.47 -13.94 17.63
N ALA A 116 1.23 -13.97 17.13
CA ALA A 116 0.93 -13.76 15.72
C ALA A 116 1.42 -12.37 15.23
N ALA A 117 1.13 -11.31 15.99
CA ALA A 117 1.57 -9.96 15.66
C ALA A 117 3.11 -9.82 15.68
N ALA A 118 3.80 -10.49 16.62
CA ALA A 118 5.25 -10.51 16.69
C ALA A 118 5.86 -11.29 15.52
N ALA A 119 5.26 -12.43 15.14
CA ALA A 119 5.69 -13.24 14.01
C ALA A 119 5.57 -12.47 12.69
N ASP A 120 4.45 -11.76 12.46
CA ASP A 120 4.25 -10.89 11.30
C ASP A 120 5.34 -9.81 11.22
N THR A 121 5.63 -9.15 12.33
CA THR A 121 6.70 -8.13 12.39
C THR A 121 8.08 -8.73 12.09
N ALA A 122 8.37 -9.92 12.59
CA ALA A 122 9.64 -10.61 12.37
C ALA A 122 9.80 -11.10 10.93
N ALA A 123 8.71 -11.48 10.27
CA ALA A 123 8.70 -11.94 8.88
C ALA A 123 8.92 -10.80 7.86
N HIS A 124 8.76 -9.53 8.27
CA HIS A 124 8.94 -8.40 7.36
C HIS A 124 10.40 -8.29 6.87
N PRO A 125 10.64 -8.20 5.54
CA PRO A 125 12.01 -8.20 4.98
C PRO A 125 12.94 -7.12 5.52
N GLY A 126 12.40 -5.99 5.94
CA GLY A 126 13.14 -4.87 6.55
C GLY A 126 13.27 -4.97 8.07
N GLY A 127 12.61 -5.93 8.70
CA GLY A 127 12.54 -6.06 10.16
C GLY A 127 11.68 -4.98 10.83
N ALA A 128 11.69 -4.97 12.15
CA ALA A 128 10.93 -4.00 12.95
C ALA A 128 11.55 -2.59 12.89
N LEU A 129 10.68 -1.58 12.97
CA LEU A 129 11.09 -0.18 13.06
C LEU A 129 11.94 0.05 14.31
N THR A 130 13.11 0.65 14.16
CA THR A 130 14.03 0.97 15.23
C THR A 130 13.90 2.41 15.72
N GLY A 131 14.24 2.66 16.99
CA GLY A 131 14.25 4.01 17.56
C GLY A 131 12.89 4.58 17.91
N THR A 132 12.84 5.89 18.05
CA THR A 132 11.68 6.66 18.54
C THR A 132 10.84 7.29 17.43
N TYR A 133 11.22 7.08 16.16
CA TYR A 133 10.46 7.62 15.03
C TYR A 133 9.03 7.09 15.06
N ARG A 134 8.10 7.98 14.78
CA ARG A 134 6.68 7.61 14.62
C ARG A 134 6.25 7.93 13.21
N PRO A 135 5.68 6.96 12.48
CA PRO A 135 5.11 7.21 11.16
C PRO A 135 4.06 8.30 11.21
N PRO A 136 3.97 9.13 10.16
CA PRO A 136 2.94 10.15 10.08
C PRO A 136 1.55 9.52 10.01
N LEU A 137 0.64 10.05 10.83
CA LEU A 137 -0.76 9.70 10.81
C LEU A 137 -1.57 10.93 10.43
N SER A 138 -2.51 10.79 9.50
CA SER A 138 -3.47 11.83 9.16
C SER A 138 -4.81 11.53 9.83
N ALA A 139 -5.43 12.54 10.42
CA ALA A 139 -6.81 12.45 10.87
C ALA A 139 -7.73 12.65 9.66
N HIS A 140 -8.72 11.78 9.55
CA HIS A 140 -9.74 11.86 8.51
C HIS A 140 -11.10 12.10 9.15
N GLY A 141 -11.91 12.95 8.55
CA GLY A 141 -13.24 13.31 9.04
C GLY A 141 -14.13 13.82 7.93
N GLN A 142 -15.33 14.24 8.31
CA GLN A 142 -16.25 14.90 7.42
C GLN A 142 -15.76 16.34 7.19
N GLY A 143 -15.63 16.72 5.92
CA GLY A 143 -15.29 18.04 5.47
C GLY A 143 -16.52 18.91 5.21
N TYR A 144 -16.33 19.95 4.41
CA TYR A 144 -17.41 20.79 3.94
C TYR A 144 -18.44 19.98 3.13
N GLY A 145 -19.72 20.25 3.35
CA GLY A 145 -20.80 19.55 2.65
C GLY A 145 -20.80 18.02 2.94
N GLN A 146 -20.65 17.24 1.90
CA GLN A 146 -20.48 15.77 1.96
C GLN A 146 -19.02 15.35 1.71
N GLY A 147 -18.10 16.30 1.76
CA GLY A 147 -16.70 16.14 1.42
C GLY A 147 -15.88 15.43 2.50
N THR A 148 -14.59 15.29 2.20
CA THR A 148 -13.60 14.66 3.09
C THR A 148 -12.62 15.71 3.61
N LEU A 149 -12.45 15.73 4.94
CA LEU A 149 -11.39 16.48 5.60
C LEU A 149 -10.24 15.53 5.94
N SER A 150 -9.03 15.88 5.51
CA SER A 150 -7.80 15.23 5.93
C SER A 150 -6.86 16.24 6.56
N THR A 151 -6.38 15.94 7.76
CA THR A 151 -5.47 16.82 8.50
C THR A 151 -4.24 16.04 8.91
N GLY A 152 -3.07 16.47 8.48
CA GLY A 152 -1.79 15.87 8.83
C GLY A 152 -1.45 16.08 10.31
N SER A 153 -0.69 15.14 10.88
CA SER A 153 -0.37 15.08 12.32
C SER A 153 0.45 16.27 12.85
N LYS A 154 1.09 17.02 11.96
CA LYS A 154 1.89 18.23 12.28
C LYS A 154 1.33 19.51 11.63
N TYR A 155 0.07 19.48 11.24
CA TYR A 155 -0.59 20.68 10.75
C TYR A 155 -0.81 21.68 11.89
N THR A 156 -0.35 22.92 11.70
CA THR A 156 -0.46 24.00 12.69
C THR A 156 -1.07 25.30 12.11
N GLY A 157 -1.75 25.18 10.98
CA GLY A 157 -2.29 26.33 10.23
C GLY A 157 -1.57 26.55 8.91
N TYR A 158 -1.95 27.61 8.20
CA TYR A 158 -1.34 27.97 6.91
C TYR A 158 0.14 28.32 7.09
N ARG A 159 0.99 27.73 6.26
CA ARG A 159 2.43 27.96 6.21
C ARG A 159 2.93 28.05 4.79
N ASP A 160 4.05 28.72 4.62
CA ASP A 160 4.74 28.86 3.34
C ASP A 160 5.37 27.52 2.90
N ALA A 161 5.23 27.16 1.63
CA ALA A 161 5.78 25.93 1.08
C ALA A 161 7.30 25.79 1.27
N THR A 162 8.03 26.92 1.35
CA THR A 162 9.49 26.89 1.59
C THR A 162 9.82 26.40 3.00
N GLU A 163 9.03 26.79 4.00
CA GLU A 163 9.18 26.31 5.37
C GLU A 163 8.78 24.85 5.50
N ILE A 164 7.63 24.49 4.92
CA ILE A 164 7.16 23.12 4.88
C ILE A 164 8.19 22.19 4.22
N ALA A 165 8.77 22.60 3.10
CA ALA A 165 9.81 21.82 2.43
C ALA A 165 11.05 21.57 3.29
N LYS A 166 11.41 22.50 4.19
CA LYS A 166 12.51 22.28 5.17
C LYS A 166 12.12 21.22 6.19
N ASP A 167 10.90 21.28 6.71
CA ASP A 167 10.41 20.35 7.70
C ASP A 167 10.24 18.95 7.11
N VAL A 168 9.71 18.83 5.89
CA VAL A 168 9.63 17.55 5.15
C VAL A 168 11.02 16.93 4.97
N ARG A 169 12.06 17.72 4.64
CA ARG A 169 13.45 17.21 4.56
C ARG A 169 13.94 16.69 5.91
N THR A 170 13.60 17.37 6.99
CA THR A 170 13.98 16.95 8.35
C THR A 170 13.29 15.65 8.74
N GLU A 171 12.01 15.50 8.42
CA GLU A 171 11.26 14.27 8.68
C GLU A 171 11.77 13.09 7.84
N ILE A 172 12.04 13.30 6.55
CA ILE A 172 12.63 12.28 5.69
C ILE A 172 13.99 11.81 6.25
N LYS A 173 14.82 12.72 6.72
CA LYS A 173 16.10 12.37 7.37
C LYS A 173 15.90 11.53 8.63
N ALA A 174 14.95 11.88 9.47
CA ALA A 174 14.61 11.13 10.67
C ALA A 174 14.04 9.74 10.34
N ALA A 175 13.15 9.68 9.34
CA ALA A 175 12.57 8.44 8.84
C ALA A 175 13.64 7.49 8.26
N THR A 176 14.61 8.02 7.51
CA THR A 176 15.72 7.23 6.98
C THR A 176 16.65 6.73 8.08
N ALA A 177 16.95 7.57 9.09
CA ALA A 177 17.79 7.18 10.22
C ALA A 177 17.17 6.07 11.08
N SER A 178 15.84 5.94 11.10
CA SER A 178 15.09 4.89 11.80
C SER A 178 14.79 3.65 10.94
N ASN A 179 15.26 3.61 9.71
CA ASN A 179 14.94 2.58 8.72
C ASN A 179 13.45 2.50 8.30
N TYR A 180 12.65 3.54 8.63
CA TYR A 180 11.28 3.66 8.10
C TYR A 180 11.27 3.97 6.60
N LEU A 181 12.31 4.64 6.09
CA LEU A 181 12.63 4.77 4.68
C LEU A 181 13.97 4.08 4.39
N PRO A 182 14.17 3.52 3.18
CA PRO A 182 15.41 2.86 2.81
C PRO A 182 16.61 3.79 2.95
N ALA A 183 17.69 3.28 3.52
CA ALA A 183 18.98 3.93 3.48
C ALA A 183 19.59 3.85 2.07
N GLY A 184 20.38 4.86 1.67
CA GLY A 184 21.08 4.88 0.39
C GLY A 184 20.30 5.51 -0.76
N LEU A 185 19.01 5.75 -0.62
CA LEU A 185 18.25 6.53 -1.58
C LEU A 185 18.39 8.04 -1.34
N LYS A 186 18.21 8.82 -2.40
CA LYS A 186 18.20 10.28 -2.31
C LYS A 186 16.78 10.81 -2.49
N TYR A 187 16.35 11.63 -1.54
CA TYR A 187 15.04 12.27 -1.55
C TYR A 187 15.22 13.76 -1.88
N SER A 188 14.76 14.16 -3.06
CA SER A 188 14.84 15.54 -3.54
C SER A 188 13.54 16.26 -3.29
N VAL A 189 13.49 17.12 -2.26
CA VAL A 189 12.29 17.89 -1.92
C VAL A 189 12.37 19.28 -2.53
N ARG A 190 11.41 19.63 -3.36
CA ARG A 190 11.25 20.93 -4.00
C ARG A 190 9.89 21.51 -3.63
N ASN A 191 9.78 22.81 -3.66
CA ASN A 191 8.51 23.53 -3.54
C ASN A 191 8.33 24.44 -4.76
N ASP A 192 7.09 24.52 -5.23
CA ASP A 192 6.69 25.45 -6.26
C ASP A 192 5.53 26.31 -5.76
N LYS A 193 5.53 27.58 -6.16
CA LYS A 193 4.46 28.54 -5.90
C LYS A 193 3.94 29.05 -7.21
N TYR A 194 2.63 29.12 -7.31
CA TYR A 194 1.93 29.60 -8.48
C TYR A 194 0.67 30.37 -8.08
N THR A 195 0.09 31.08 -9.04
CA THR A 195 -1.17 31.80 -8.79
C THR A 195 -2.26 30.82 -8.35
N GLY A 196 -2.75 31.02 -7.13
CA GLY A 196 -3.82 30.18 -6.55
C GLY A 196 -3.35 28.96 -5.76
N GLY A 197 -2.02 28.75 -5.57
CA GLY A 197 -1.58 27.62 -4.76
C GLY A 197 -0.08 27.45 -4.61
N GLN A 198 0.27 26.36 -3.95
CA GLN A 198 1.65 25.93 -3.74
C GLN A 198 1.73 24.42 -3.76
N SER A 199 2.90 23.85 -4.07
CA SER A 199 3.13 22.41 -4.06
C SER A 199 4.44 22.02 -3.41
N ILE A 200 4.46 20.79 -2.88
CA ILE A 200 5.66 20.08 -2.40
C ILE A 200 5.87 18.87 -3.31
N ASN A 201 7.01 18.87 -3.99
CA ASN A 201 7.38 17.79 -4.92
C ASN A 201 8.54 17.00 -4.32
N VAL A 202 8.41 15.69 -4.22
CA VAL A 202 9.47 14.80 -3.72
C VAL A 202 9.81 13.76 -4.77
N ASP A 203 11.04 13.83 -5.27
CA ASP A 203 11.57 12.81 -6.18
C ASP A 203 12.44 11.83 -5.38
N ILE A 204 12.09 10.56 -5.43
CA ILE A 204 12.85 9.45 -4.83
C ILE A 204 13.81 8.93 -5.89
N GLN A 205 15.12 9.08 -5.65
CA GLN A 205 16.19 8.80 -6.60
C GLN A 205 17.04 7.63 -6.12
N GLY A 206 17.51 6.81 -7.06
CA GLY A 206 18.42 5.70 -6.77
C GLY A 206 17.76 4.31 -6.80
N VAL A 207 16.46 4.23 -7.10
CA VAL A 207 15.78 2.97 -7.41
C VAL A 207 15.94 2.72 -8.92
N SER A 208 16.40 1.54 -9.32
CA SER A 208 16.45 1.14 -10.73
C SER A 208 15.07 0.75 -11.23
N ASP A 209 14.85 0.79 -12.55
CA ASP A 209 13.59 0.29 -13.12
C ASP A 209 13.43 -1.22 -12.90
N GLU A 210 14.52 -1.98 -12.84
CA GLU A 210 14.53 -3.40 -12.50
C GLU A 210 14.06 -3.66 -11.07
N ASP A 211 14.46 -2.81 -10.11
CA ASP A 211 14.00 -2.91 -8.72
C ASP A 211 12.57 -2.39 -8.55
N ARG A 212 12.16 -1.39 -9.33
CA ARG A 212 10.88 -0.70 -9.23
C ARG A 212 9.74 -1.45 -9.89
N LEU A 213 9.99 -2.13 -11.02
CA LEU A 213 8.95 -2.75 -11.85
C LEU A 213 8.91 -4.27 -11.67
N ASP A 214 7.72 -4.82 -11.72
CA ASP A 214 7.53 -6.27 -11.73
C ASP A 214 7.57 -6.77 -13.18
N PRO A 215 8.52 -7.63 -13.55
CA PRO A 215 8.64 -8.14 -14.92
C PRO A 215 7.52 -9.12 -15.30
N THR A 216 6.73 -9.58 -14.33
CA THR A 216 5.69 -10.61 -14.53
C THR A 216 4.27 -10.04 -14.53
N GLU A 217 4.09 -8.80 -14.08
CA GLU A 217 2.79 -8.17 -13.93
C GLU A 217 2.66 -6.93 -14.83
N LEU A 218 1.51 -6.76 -15.46
CA LEU A 218 1.17 -5.57 -16.25
C LEU A 218 0.11 -4.74 -15.54
N ASP A 219 0.23 -3.42 -15.65
CA ASP A 219 -0.81 -2.49 -15.20
C ASP A 219 -2.00 -2.47 -16.17
N HIS A 220 -3.06 -1.73 -15.82
CA HIS A 220 -4.27 -1.59 -16.64
C HIS A 220 -4.04 -0.94 -18.01
N ARG A 221 -2.84 -0.39 -18.27
CA ARG A 221 -2.42 0.23 -19.54
C ARG A 221 -1.47 -0.66 -20.34
N GLY A 222 -1.13 -1.85 -19.82
CA GLY A 222 -0.22 -2.79 -20.46
C GLY A 222 1.27 -2.47 -20.24
N ASN A 223 1.63 -1.57 -19.32
CA ASN A 223 3.01 -1.35 -18.90
C ASN A 223 3.36 -2.30 -17.76
N LEU A 224 4.66 -2.53 -17.51
CA LEU A 224 5.09 -3.26 -16.32
C LEU A 224 4.54 -2.60 -15.05
N ALA A 225 3.95 -3.40 -14.18
CA ALA A 225 3.39 -2.92 -12.92
C ALA A 225 4.51 -2.50 -11.96
N GLU A 226 4.25 -1.48 -11.15
CA GLU A 226 5.15 -1.09 -10.08
C GLU A 226 5.07 -2.12 -8.95
N ARG A 227 6.23 -2.58 -8.44
CA ARG A 227 6.30 -3.52 -7.31
C ARG A 227 5.61 -2.97 -6.07
N ALA A 228 5.09 -3.85 -5.24
CA ALA A 228 4.41 -3.47 -4.00
C ALA A 228 5.31 -2.65 -3.08
N GLU A 229 6.60 -2.98 -2.99
CA GLU A 229 7.60 -2.29 -2.17
C GLU A 229 7.86 -0.86 -2.68
N ALA A 230 7.90 -0.66 -3.99
CA ALA A 230 8.06 0.67 -4.59
C ALA A 230 6.81 1.54 -4.36
N LYS A 231 5.63 0.95 -4.46
CA LYS A 231 4.35 1.60 -4.11
C LYS A 231 4.33 1.96 -2.62
N ASP A 232 4.78 1.07 -1.73
CA ASP A 232 4.84 1.31 -0.29
C ASP A 232 5.85 2.42 0.05
N LEU A 233 7.03 2.40 -0.55
CA LEU A 233 8.02 3.48 -0.42
C LEU A 233 7.42 4.84 -0.79
N ARG A 234 6.78 4.92 -1.96
CA ARG A 234 6.12 6.16 -2.41
C ARG A 234 5.04 6.61 -1.42
N ARG A 235 4.20 5.70 -0.96
CA ARG A 235 3.12 5.97 0.01
C ARG A 235 3.67 6.46 1.36
N ARG A 236 4.78 5.91 1.86
CA ARG A 236 5.44 6.37 3.09
C ARG A 236 6.00 7.78 2.94
N VAL A 237 6.63 8.08 1.84
CA VAL A 237 7.14 9.44 1.55
C VAL A 237 5.99 10.43 1.37
N GLU A 238 4.90 10.02 0.73
CA GLU A 238 3.69 10.83 0.58
C GLU A 238 3.04 11.14 1.95
N ALA A 239 2.97 10.15 2.84
CA ALA A 239 2.49 10.36 4.20
C ALA A 239 3.36 11.38 4.96
N ILE A 240 4.68 11.33 4.81
CA ILE A 240 5.60 12.33 5.38
C ILE A 240 5.38 13.70 4.74
N ALA A 241 5.24 13.77 3.41
CA ALA A 241 4.99 15.02 2.72
C ALA A 241 3.65 15.66 3.13
N ASN A 242 2.64 14.86 3.46
CA ASN A 242 1.31 15.30 3.87
C ASN A 242 1.13 15.54 5.39
N MET A 243 2.12 15.23 6.23
CA MET A 243 1.96 15.39 7.68
C MET A 243 1.76 16.86 8.13
N PHE A 244 2.09 17.82 7.27
CA PHE A 244 1.88 19.25 7.50
C PHE A 244 0.66 19.81 6.74
N ASN A 245 -0.02 18.98 5.94
CA ASN A 245 -1.09 19.39 5.05
C ASN A 245 -2.45 19.37 5.72
N ARG A 246 -3.37 20.20 5.20
CA ARG A 246 -4.81 20.09 5.43
C ARG A 246 -5.52 20.17 4.09
N GLN A 247 -6.39 19.22 3.86
CA GLN A 247 -7.20 19.13 2.67
C GLN A 247 -8.67 18.97 3.08
N ASP A 248 -9.50 19.88 2.62
CA ASP A 248 -10.95 19.86 2.83
C ASP A 248 -11.59 19.96 1.45
N VAL A 249 -12.09 18.84 0.95
CA VAL A 249 -12.47 18.67 -0.45
C VAL A 249 -13.87 18.07 -0.55
N ASP A 250 -14.74 18.74 -1.28
CA ASP A 250 -16.04 18.24 -1.68
C ASP A 250 -16.15 18.33 -3.23
N SER A 251 -15.98 17.18 -3.88
CA SER A 251 -16.03 17.09 -5.34
C SER A 251 -17.44 17.27 -5.91
N GLN A 252 -18.50 17.16 -5.10
CA GLN A 252 -19.87 17.37 -5.55
C GLN A 252 -20.23 18.85 -5.67
N SER A 253 -19.60 19.69 -4.82
CA SER A 253 -19.79 21.14 -4.83
C SER A 253 -18.63 21.94 -5.41
N ASP A 254 -17.64 21.26 -6.04
CA ASP A 254 -16.40 21.88 -6.54
C ASP A 254 -15.63 22.67 -5.47
N TYR A 255 -15.76 22.26 -4.20
CA TYR A 255 -15.06 22.89 -3.10
C TYR A 255 -13.71 22.22 -2.86
N PHE A 256 -12.63 22.99 -3.01
CA PHE A 256 -11.26 22.52 -2.82
C PHE A 256 -10.50 23.53 -1.96
N ASN A 257 -10.34 23.20 -0.68
CA ASN A 257 -9.50 23.97 0.24
C ASN A 257 -8.29 23.12 0.62
N VAL A 258 -7.22 23.22 -0.17
CA VAL A 258 -5.99 22.47 -0.02
C VAL A 258 -4.86 23.44 0.29
N MET A 259 -4.15 23.20 1.41
CA MET A 259 -3.06 24.07 1.83
C MET A 259 -1.88 24.02 0.85
N TYR A 260 -1.54 22.81 0.37
CA TYR A 260 -0.60 22.58 -0.73
C TYR A 260 -0.86 21.23 -1.38
N TYR A 261 -0.46 21.10 -2.64
CA TYR A 261 -0.49 19.83 -3.35
C TYR A 261 0.83 19.08 -3.13
N SER A 262 0.78 17.81 -2.78
CA SER A 262 1.95 16.95 -2.67
C SER A 262 2.06 16.04 -3.89
N HIS A 263 3.26 15.98 -4.47
CA HIS A 263 3.57 15.07 -5.57
C HIS A 263 4.80 14.27 -5.20
N VAL A 264 4.64 12.97 -5.08
CA VAL A 264 5.74 12.04 -4.77
C VAL A 264 5.87 11.04 -5.90
N GLN A 265 7.07 10.92 -6.43
CA GLN A 265 7.38 9.96 -7.49
C GLN A 265 8.69 9.25 -7.25
N VAL A 266 8.74 7.98 -7.63
CA VAL A 266 10.00 7.24 -7.76
C VAL A 266 10.55 7.54 -9.15
N GLU A 267 11.76 8.10 -9.21
CA GLU A 267 12.40 8.50 -10.47
C GLU A 267 12.66 7.25 -11.33
N ASP A 268 12.17 7.25 -12.55
CA ASP A 268 12.46 6.23 -13.54
C ASP A 268 13.85 6.43 -14.19
N ASP A 269 14.35 5.42 -14.88
CA ASP A 269 15.64 5.47 -15.55
C ASP A 269 15.72 6.56 -16.60
N ARG A 270 14.63 6.88 -17.27
CA ARG A 270 14.53 7.94 -18.27
C ARG A 270 14.67 9.32 -17.63
N CYS A 271 13.98 9.58 -16.54
CA CYS A 271 14.10 10.83 -15.78
C CYS A 271 15.50 10.99 -15.20
N ARG A 272 16.11 9.88 -14.73
CA ARG A 272 17.50 9.87 -14.26
C ARG A 272 18.48 10.28 -15.35
N GLN A 273 18.41 9.67 -16.53
CA GLN A 273 19.26 9.99 -17.67
C GLN A 273 19.11 11.45 -18.13
N PHE A 274 17.88 11.95 -18.19
CA PHE A 274 17.60 13.35 -18.51
C PHE A 274 18.24 14.30 -17.49
N ARG A 275 18.06 14.04 -16.20
CA ARG A 275 18.65 14.86 -15.13
C ARG A 275 20.19 14.87 -15.17
N GLU A 276 20.82 13.72 -15.41
CA GLU A 276 22.26 13.59 -15.52
C GLU A 276 22.80 14.36 -16.74
N THR A 277 22.11 14.26 -17.86
CA THR A 277 22.45 15.00 -19.08
C THR A 277 22.37 16.51 -18.86
N GLU A 278 21.32 17.01 -18.23
CA GLU A 278 21.16 18.42 -17.87
C GLU A 278 22.22 18.89 -16.87
N ALA A 279 22.55 18.07 -15.88
CA ALA A 279 23.62 18.38 -14.94
C ALA A 279 25.00 18.49 -15.64
N ALA A 280 25.30 17.60 -16.57
CA ALA A 280 26.50 17.64 -17.38
C ALA A 280 26.56 18.91 -18.25
N ARG A 281 25.46 19.26 -18.92
CA ARG A 281 25.34 20.52 -19.68
C ARG A 281 25.61 21.75 -18.83
N ARG A 282 25.04 21.82 -17.63
CA ARG A 282 25.22 22.93 -16.69
C ARG A 282 26.69 23.03 -16.22
N ARG A 283 27.34 21.90 -15.96
CA ARG A 283 28.75 21.84 -15.58
C ARG A 283 29.64 22.37 -16.72
N ALA A 284 29.44 21.88 -17.96
CA ALA A 284 30.17 22.33 -19.13
C ALA A 284 30.05 23.85 -19.36
N LYS A 285 28.81 24.40 -19.22
CA LYS A 285 28.57 25.85 -19.34
C LYS A 285 29.24 26.67 -18.24
N ARG A 286 29.39 26.12 -17.03
CA ARG A 286 30.11 26.78 -15.93
C ARG A 286 31.60 26.82 -16.20
N THR A 287 32.18 25.71 -16.69
CA THR A 287 33.59 25.61 -17.02
C THR A 287 33.97 26.55 -18.18
N SER A 288 33.14 26.62 -19.24
CA SER A 288 33.36 27.53 -20.37
C SER A 288 33.22 29.04 -20.03
N ARG A 289 32.56 29.38 -18.92
CA ARG A 289 32.46 30.77 -18.43
C ARG A 289 33.61 31.18 -17.51
N ALA A 290 34.33 30.20 -16.96
CA ALA A 290 35.44 30.42 -16.04
C ALA A 290 36.81 30.41 -16.75
N ALA A 291 36.87 29.97 -18.03
CA ALA A 291 38.00 30.06 -18.92
C ALA A 291 37.95 31.34 -19.79
#